data_19d55bc3fa99427dbb4da13776c1a5d5
#
_entry.id   19d55bc3fa99427dbb4da13776c1a5d5
#
_cell.length_a   1.000
_cell.length_b   1.000
_cell.length_c   1.000
_cell.angle_alpha   90.00
_cell.angle_beta   90.00
_cell.angle_gamma   90.00
#
_symmetry.space_group_name_H-M   'P 1'
#
loop_
_entity.id
_entity.type
_entity.pdbx_description
1 polymer ?
#
loop_
_entity_poly.entity_id
_entity_poly.type
_entity_poly.pdbx_seq_one_letter_code
_entity_poly.pdbx_strand_id
1 'polypeptide(L)'
;QLANCIRFLAIDAVQKANSGHPGMPMGMADIANVLYEKHLKFDPNDPRWIDRDRFILSNGHGSMLLYACLYLSGYKDINLDDIKNFRQLKSPTAGHPEYGELDGIETTTGPLSQGLSNGVGFAMAEKKLSSSLGQDLINHYTYVFAGDGCLMEGLSHETCSLAGHLKLNKLIVFFDDNSISIDGPLSLSSSDDVPQRFKSYDWNVLTIDGHNHGEINDAIVQAKNLDMPTLICCKTKIGFGSPNKESTSSSHGSPLGSDEIELTRKKLNWDHDQFIIPDDLLEQWRGFAKRNIEVKNNWENTNKDFLKSDEFEKFFNLKLENKTKEEIVNFKKTYSVDETKYATRKASEKSLELLNNHIHNFIGGSADLTGSNNTKTTEMGIFNADNYNGSYVYYGIREHAMAGVMNGLALHGGIRAYGGTFLVFSDYCRPSIRLAALMNIPVIYVMTHDSIGLGEDGPTHQPVEHLAALRAIPNLKVIRPCDMIETIESWEIALETKSPTVLALTRQGLPTFKRESYDKNMVNKGAYVIKNNFDYHASIFASGSEVEIAVEASNKLKEKNINLRV
;
A
#
# COMPACT_ATOMS: atom_id res chain seq x y z
N GLN A 1 16.15 23.31 -19.41
CA GLN A 1 16.29 24.03 -18.13
C GLN A 1 15.27 23.57 -17.08
N LEU A 2 14.01 23.25 -17.45
CA LEU A 2 12.97 22.80 -16.50
C LEU A 2 13.38 21.54 -15.71
N ALA A 3 13.98 20.54 -16.38
CA ALA A 3 14.52 19.37 -15.69
C ALA A 3 15.70 19.73 -14.77
N ASN A 4 16.47 20.77 -15.10
CA ASN A 4 17.57 21.23 -14.24
C ASN A 4 17.08 21.85 -12.93
N CYS A 5 15.84 22.39 -12.86
CA CYS A 5 15.24 22.80 -11.59
C CYS A 5 15.21 21.64 -10.59
N ILE A 6 14.80 20.43 -11.04
CA ILE A 6 14.79 19.22 -10.20
C ILE A 6 16.23 18.85 -9.82
N ARG A 7 17.16 18.79 -10.79
CA ARG A 7 18.55 18.40 -10.56
C ARG A 7 19.22 19.25 -9.50
N PHE A 8 19.12 20.58 -9.64
CA PHE A 8 19.83 21.50 -8.73
C PHE A 8 19.19 21.60 -7.36
N LEU A 9 17.87 21.55 -7.23
CA LEU A 9 17.22 21.40 -5.92
C LEU A 9 17.67 20.12 -5.21
N ALA A 10 17.76 19.00 -5.94
CA ALA A 10 18.15 17.73 -5.37
C ALA A 10 19.61 17.72 -4.91
N ILE A 11 20.56 18.15 -5.75
CA ILE A 11 21.98 18.12 -5.37
C ILE A 11 22.31 19.15 -4.28
N ASP A 12 21.68 20.33 -4.32
CA ASP A 12 21.88 21.37 -3.30
C ASP A 12 21.34 20.90 -1.93
N ALA A 13 20.16 20.28 -1.89
CA ALA A 13 19.57 19.73 -0.66
C ALA A 13 20.41 18.58 -0.07
N VAL A 14 20.82 17.63 -0.92
CA VAL A 14 21.68 16.51 -0.50
C VAL A 14 23.03 17.00 -0.01
N GLN A 15 23.64 17.98 -0.70
CA GLN A 15 24.91 18.57 -0.28
C GLN A 15 24.79 19.30 1.05
N LYS A 16 23.74 20.10 1.24
CA LYS A 16 23.49 20.82 2.49
C LYS A 16 23.25 19.87 3.66
N ALA A 17 22.47 18.80 3.43
CA ALA A 17 22.22 17.77 4.44
C ALA A 17 23.45 16.89 4.73
N ASN A 18 24.47 16.97 3.87
CA ASN A 18 25.61 16.04 3.85
C ASN A 18 25.20 14.56 3.89
N SER A 19 24.04 14.26 3.33
CA SER A 19 23.42 12.92 3.31
C SER A 19 22.31 12.86 2.26
N GLY A 20 22.22 11.75 1.53
CA GLY A 20 21.14 11.51 0.57
C GLY A 20 21.64 10.93 -0.74
N HIS A 21 20.71 10.82 -1.71
CA HIS A 21 20.93 10.12 -2.98
C HIS A 21 20.70 11.08 -4.15
N PRO A 22 21.72 11.75 -4.67
CA PRO A 22 21.54 12.75 -5.74
C PRO A 22 21.46 12.13 -7.14
N GLY A 23 22.05 10.94 -7.33
CA GLY A 23 22.28 10.37 -8.65
C GLY A 23 21.01 10.00 -9.42
N MET A 24 20.05 9.36 -8.76
CA MET A 24 18.77 9.02 -9.35
C MET A 24 17.94 10.26 -9.70
N PRO A 25 17.75 11.27 -8.81
CA PRO A 25 17.09 12.52 -9.18
C PRO A 25 17.70 13.22 -10.39
N MET A 26 19.03 13.20 -10.52
CA MET A 26 19.71 13.79 -11.68
C MET A 26 19.42 13.01 -12.97
N GLY A 27 19.42 11.69 -12.92
CA GLY A 27 19.17 10.82 -14.07
C GLY A 27 17.73 10.87 -14.57
N MET A 28 16.76 10.85 -13.64
CA MET A 28 15.33 10.76 -13.96
C MET A 28 14.63 12.13 -14.11
N ALA A 29 15.35 13.25 -13.97
CA ALA A 29 14.76 14.59 -14.02
C ALA A 29 14.06 14.92 -15.35
N ASP A 30 14.57 14.45 -16.48
CA ASP A 30 13.95 14.67 -17.79
C ASP A 30 12.61 13.95 -17.91
N ILE A 31 12.55 12.70 -17.44
CA ILE A 31 11.34 11.89 -17.43
C ILE A 31 10.29 12.51 -16.51
N ALA A 32 10.68 12.93 -15.29
CA ALA A 32 9.80 13.61 -14.36
C ALA A 32 9.25 14.92 -14.94
N ASN A 33 10.12 15.72 -15.57
CA ASN A 33 9.69 16.97 -16.21
C ASN A 33 8.64 16.71 -17.31
N VAL A 34 8.90 15.81 -18.26
CA VAL A 34 7.94 15.51 -19.33
C VAL A 34 6.62 14.94 -18.79
N LEU A 35 6.69 14.08 -17.78
CA LEU A 35 5.50 13.53 -17.12
C LEU A 35 4.64 14.64 -16.51
N TYR A 36 5.20 15.50 -15.69
CA TYR A 36 4.48 16.59 -15.02
C TYR A 36 4.01 17.66 -16.02
N GLU A 37 4.84 18.02 -17.00
CA GLU A 37 4.54 19.03 -18.01
C GLU A 37 3.37 18.62 -18.91
N LYS A 38 3.34 17.34 -19.38
CA LYS A 38 2.47 16.96 -20.50
C LYS A 38 1.41 15.93 -20.16
N HIS A 39 1.63 15.08 -19.16
CA HIS A 39 0.83 13.87 -19.00
C HIS A 39 0.10 13.73 -17.67
N LEU A 40 0.75 14.07 -16.55
CA LEU A 40 0.21 13.85 -15.22
C LEU A 40 -1.03 14.72 -14.98
N LYS A 41 -2.14 14.09 -14.63
CA LYS A 41 -3.40 14.74 -14.24
C LYS A 41 -3.39 15.00 -12.73
N PHE A 42 -3.18 16.24 -12.32
CA PHE A 42 -3.06 16.64 -10.91
C PHE A 42 -3.54 18.06 -10.66
N ASP A 43 -3.88 18.38 -9.42
CA ASP A 43 -4.18 19.74 -8.96
C ASP A 43 -3.54 19.97 -7.59
N PRO A 44 -2.52 20.84 -7.48
CA PRO A 44 -1.86 21.13 -6.20
C PRO A 44 -2.74 21.88 -5.21
N ASN A 45 -3.90 22.42 -5.66
CA ASN A 45 -4.90 23.05 -4.79
C ASN A 45 -5.93 22.05 -4.25
N ASP A 46 -6.05 20.89 -4.89
CA ASP A 46 -6.87 19.77 -4.45
C ASP A 46 -6.11 18.45 -4.62
N PRO A 47 -5.10 18.23 -3.79
CA PRO A 47 -4.21 17.06 -3.89
C PRO A 47 -4.95 15.74 -3.62
N ARG A 48 -6.21 15.79 -3.16
CA ARG A 48 -7.05 14.61 -2.89
C ARG A 48 -8.15 14.38 -3.93
N TRP A 49 -8.13 15.11 -5.04
CA TRP A 49 -9.02 14.85 -6.15
C TRP A 49 -9.01 13.36 -6.52
N ILE A 50 -10.17 12.71 -6.42
CA ILE A 50 -10.26 11.25 -6.51
C ILE A 50 -9.86 10.70 -7.88
N ASP A 51 -10.09 11.46 -8.96
CA ASP A 51 -9.72 11.09 -10.33
C ASP A 51 -8.37 11.65 -10.78
N ARG A 52 -7.52 12.14 -9.87
CA ARG A 52 -6.13 12.52 -10.22
C ARG A 52 -5.32 11.29 -10.61
N ASP A 53 -4.33 11.45 -11.47
CA ASP A 53 -3.32 10.42 -11.68
C ASP A 53 -2.49 10.20 -10.40
N ARG A 54 -1.94 9.01 -10.26
CA ARG A 54 -1.08 8.63 -9.12
C ARG A 54 0.36 8.56 -9.58
N PHE A 55 1.23 9.31 -8.91
CA PHE A 55 2.68 9.24 -9.11
C PHE A 55 3.37 8.62 -7.91
N ILE A 56 4.08 7.51 -8.13
CA ILE A 56 4.74 6.73 -7.07
C ILE A 56 6.24 6.64 -7.38
N LEU A 57 7.04 7.09 -6.43
CA LEU A 57 8.49 6.93 -6.46
C LEU A 57 8.87 5.66 -5.71
N SER A 58 8.89 4.49 -6.39
CA SER A 58 9.23 3.20 -5.77
C SER A 58 10.71 3.10 -5.39
N ASN A 59 11.61 3.73 -6.15
CA ASN A 59 13.00 3.94 -5.79
C ASN A 59 13.14 5.15 -4.82
N GLY A 60 12.48 5.04 -3.66
CA GLY A 60 12.26 6.12 -2.69
C GLY A 60 13.51 6.75 -2.11
N HIS A 61 14.70 6.13 -2.28
CA HIS A 61 15.97 6.77 -1.93
C HIS A 61 16.21 8.07 -2.73
N GLY A 62 15.66 8.18 -3.96
CA GLY A 62 15.66 9.40 -4.75
C GLY A 62 14.60 10.44 -4.35
N SER A 63 14.20 10.48 -3.08
CA SER A 63 13.09 11.28 -2.53
C SER A 63 13.12 12.75 -2.94
N MET A 64 14.30 13.34 -3.09
CA MET A 64 14.45 14.73 -3.52
C MET A 64 13.89 15.02 -4.91
N LEU A 65 13.79 14.01 -5.80
CA LEU A 65 13.08 14.18 -7.08
C LEU A 65 11.60 14.51 -6.82
N LEU A 66 10.94 13.72 -5.96
CA LEU A 66 9.52 13.92 -5.63
C LEU A 66 9.32 15.27 -4.92
N TYR A 67 10.12 15.58 -3.90
CA TYR A 67 10.00 16.85 -3.17
C TYR A 67 10.23 18.07 -4.08
N ALA A 68 11.21 18.01 -4.98
CA ALA A 68 11.42 19.06 -5.97
C ALA A 68 10.21 19.21 -6.89
N CYS A 69 9.63 18.12 -7.39
CA CYS A 69 8.41 18.17 -8.22
C CYS A 69 7.22 18.76 -7.47
N LEU A 70 6.99 18.40 -6.20
CA LEU A 70 5.90 18.93 -5.39
C LEU A 70 6.09 20.46 -5.17
N TYR A 71 7.28 20.88 -4.77
CA TYR A 71 7.60 22.32 -4.59
C TYR A 71 7.42 23.11 -5.88
N LEU A 72 8.02 22.65 -6.97
CA LEU A 72 7.97 23.30 -8.27
C LEU A 72 6.54 23.39 -8.82
N SER A 73 5.73 22.36 -8.61
CA SER A 73 4.33 22.32 -9.04
C SER A 73 3.38 23.16 -8.18
N GLY A 74 3.85 23.66 -7.03
CA GLY A 74 3.10 24.59 -6.19
C GLY A 74 2.15 23.93 -5.18
N TYR A 75 2.46 22.72 -4.70
CA TYR A 75 1.79 22.15 -3.52
C TYR A 75 2.00 23.07 -2.31
N LYS A 76 0.95 23.26 -1.50
CA LYS A 76 0.92 24.33 -0.48
C LYS A 76 1.65 24.00 0.82
N ASP A 77 1.84 22.73 1.09
CA ASP A 77 2.42 22.19 2.32
C ASP A 77 3.93 21.95 2.22
N ILE A 78 4.54 22.32 1.10
CA ILE A 78 6.00 22.32 0.90
C ILE A 78 6.50 23.66 0.39
N ASN A 79 7.57 24.17 1.00
CA ASN A 79 8.24 25.40 0.62
C ASN A 79 9.74 25.19 0.45
N LEU A 80 10.46 26.25 0.04
CA LEU A 80 11.91 26.16 -0.22
C LEU A 80 12.72 25.87 1.06
N ASP A 81 12.25 26.33 2.22
CA ASP A 81 12.95 26.05 3.48
C ASP A 81 12.81 24.57 3.89
N ASP A 82 11.70 23.92 3.55
CA ASP A 82 11.56 22.46 3.71
C ASP A 82 12.58 21.72 2.83
N ILE A 83 12.76 22.13 1.58
CA ILE A 83 13.80 21.60 0.68
C ILE A 83 15.20 21.79 1.28
N LYS A 84 15.49 22.99 1.80
CA LYS A 84 16.77 23.30 2.47
C LYS A 84 17.00 22.51 3.75
N ASN A 85 15.93 22.04 4.39
CA ASN A 85 15.96 21.24 5.62
C ASN A 85 15.76 19.74 5.35
N PHE A 86 16.08 19.28 4.15
CA PHE A 86 16.06 17.87 3.78
C PHE A 86 16.77 16.99 4.83
N ARG A 87 16.13 15.91 5.25
CA ARG A 87 16.62 14.96 6.27
C ARG A 87 16.87 15.57 7.67
N GLN A 88 16.36 16.75 7.95
CA GLN A 88 16.46 17.32 9.29
C GLN A 88 15.26 16.91 10.15
N LEU A 89 15.49 16.79 11.46
CA LEU A 89 14.43 16.44 12.41
C LEU A 89 13.27 17.45 12.32
N LYS A 90 12.05 16.96 12.22
CA LYS A 90 10.80 17.72 12.04
C LYS A 90 10.61 18.38 10.67
N SER A 91 11.49 18.15 9.72
CA SER A 91 11.24 18.54 8.34
C SER A 91 10.33 17.52 7.66
N PRO A 92 9.32 17.93 6.86
CA PRO A 92 8.47 17.02 6.12
C PRO A 92 9.20 16.34 4.94
N THR A 93 10.39 16.86 4.57
CA THR A 93 11.26 16.29 3.54
C THR A 93 12.18 15.22 4.13
N ALA A 94 11.60 14.11 4.55
CA ALA A 94 12.32 12.96 5.10
C ALA A 94 13.29 12.32 4.09
N GLY A 95 14.18 11.46 4.57
CA GLY A 95 15.15 10.75 3.70
C GLY A 95 14.53 9.87 2.63
N HIS A 96 13.31 9.42 2.85
CA HIS A 96 12.45 8.67 1.92
C HIS A 96 11.03 9.23 2.01
N PRO A 97 10.20 9.13 0.95
CA PRO A 97 8.82 9.63 1.01
C PRO A 97 8.00 8.96 2.10
N GLU A 98 7.32 9.77 2.93
CA GLU A 98 6.47 9.30 4.02
C GLU A 98 5.03 9.75 3.76
N TYR A 99 4.10 8.79 3.66
CA TYR A 99 2.68 9.06 3.45
C TYR A 99 2.09 9.84 4.64
N GLY A 100 1.42 10.94 4.33
CA GLY A 100 0.79 11.81 5.33
C GLY A 100 1.65 12.98 5.81
N GLU A 101 2.94 13.05 5.42
CA GLU A 101 3.82 14.18 5.76
C GLU A 101 3.63 15.36 4.78
N LEU A 102 3.44 15.07 3.48
CA LEU A 102 3.17 16.06 2.44
C LEU A 102 2.05 15.55 1.51
N ASP A 103 1.17 16.46 1.11
CA ASP A 103 0.21 16.17 0.04
C ASP A 103 0.95 15.85 -1.27
N GLY A 104 0.42 14.89 -2.04
CA GLY A 104 1.08 14.39 -3.26
C GLY A 104 2.06 13.23 -3.03
N ILE A 105 2.34 12.85 -1.78
CA ILE A 105 3.01 11.59 -1.45
C ILE A 105 1.96 10.50 -1.35
N GLU A 106 1.86 9.67 -2.39
CA GLU A 106 0.80 8.64 -2.49
C GLU A 106 1.07 7.42 -1.58
N THR A 107 2.31 7.15 -1.22
CA THR A 107 2.70 6.03 -0.35
C THR A 107 4.08 6.23 0.26
N THR A 108 4.32 5.61 1.42
CA THR A 108 5.67 5.52 2.02
C THR A 108 6.51 4.52 1.23
N THR A 109 7.68 4.98 0.77
CA THR A 109 8.66 4.18 0.05
C THR A 109 10.04 4.26 0.71
N GLY A 110 11.02 3.55 0.17
CA GLY A 110 12.35 3.39 0.76
C GLY A 110 12.70 1.91 0.82
N PRO A 111 11.90 1.03 1.44
CA PRO A 111 11.99 -0.41 1.16
C PRO A 111 11.66 -0.66 -0.31
N LEU A 112 12.64 -1.17 -1.04
CA LEU A 112 12.56 -1.30 -2.50
C LEU A 112 11.40 -2.21 -2.94
N SER A 113 10.82 -1.96 -4.11
CA SER A 113 9.66 -2.64 -4.68
C SER A 113 8.30 -2.44 -3.98
N GLN A 114 8.26 -1.95 -2.73
CA GLN A 114 6.99 -1.72 -2.04
C GLN A 114 6.11 -0.70 -2.78
N GLY A 115 6.69 0.41 -3.26
CA GLY A 115 5.98 1.40 -4.07
C GLY A 115 5.44 0.82 -5.38
N LEU A 116 6.18 -0.06 -6.05
CA LEU A 116 5.72 -0.76 -7.25
C LEU A 116 4.52 -1.65 -6.93
N SER A 117 4.57 -2.40 -5.84
CA SER A 117 3.46 -3.24 -5.39
C SER A 117 2.23 -2.42 -5.01
N ASN A 118 2.40 -1.29 -4.33
CA ASN A 118 1.30 -0.36 -4.07
C ASN A 118 0.74 0.22 -5.38
N GLY A 119 1.57 0.52 -6.37
CA GLY A 119 1.15 0.97 -7.70
C GLY A 119 0.22 -0.01 -8.41
N VAL A 120 0.49 -1.31 -8.28
CA VAL A 120 -0.44 -2.35 -8.77
C VAL A 120 -1.78 -2.29 -8.02
N GLY A 121 -1.76 -2.07 -6.71
CA GLY A 121 -2.98 -1.87 -5.91
C GLY A 121 -3.78 -0.64 -6.34
N PHE A 122 -3.13 0.49 -6.63
CA PHE A 122 -3.78 1.67 -7.19
C PHE A 122 -4.44 1.39 -8.54
N ALA A 123 -3.75 0.70 -9.45
CA ALA A 123 -4.30 0.34 -10.76
C ALA A 123 -5.47 -0.67 -10.65
N MET A 124 -5.43 -1.59 -9.69
CA MET A 124 -6.56 -2.48 -9.38
C MET A 124 -7.76 -1.71 -8.84
N ALA A 125 -7.52 -0.73 -7.96
CA ALA A 125 -8.57 0.12 -7.41
C ALA A 125 -9.24 0.94 -8.52
N GLU A 126 -8.47 1.53 -9.43
CA GLU A 126 -8.99 2.22 -10.60
C GLU A 126 -9.91 1.31 -11.42
N LYS A 127 -9.46 0.10 -11.77
CA LYS A 127 -10.25 -0.89 -12.52
C LYS A 127 -11.56 -1.24 -11.82
N LYS A 128 -11.49 -1.51 -10.52
CA LYS A 128 -12.67 -1.86 -9.71
C LYS A 128 -13.66 -0.71 -9.65
N LEU A 129 -13.21 0.48 -9.28
CA LEU A 129 -14.09 1.64 -9.10
C LEU A 129 -14.63 2.15 -10.43
N SER A 130 -13.83 2.18 -11.47
CA SER A 130 -14.25 2.52 -12.83
C SER A 130 -15.32 1.56 -13.35
N SER A 131 -15.18 0.25 -13.08
CA SER A 131 -16.18 -0.76 -13.45
C SER A 131 -17.48 -0.66 -12.63
N SER A 132 -17.40 -0.23 -11.37
CA SER A 132 -18.54 -0.15 -10.45
C SER A 132 -19.28 1.19 -10.52
N LEU A 133 -18.54 2.30 -10.68
CA LEU A 133 -19.05 3.67 -10.57
C LEU A 133 -19.03 4.44 -11.91
N GLY A 134 -18.40 3.87 -12.94
CA GLY A 134 -18.29 4.47 -14.27
C GLY A 134 -16.97 5.22 -14.52
N GLN A 135 -16.57 5.25 -15.80
CA GLN A 135 -15.34 5.90 -16.26
C GLN A 135 -15.42 7.44 -16.24
N ASP A 136 -16.60 8.00 -16.17
CA ASP A 136 -16.77 9.45 -16.01
C ASP A 136 -16.37 9.92 -14.60
N LEU A 137 -16.40 9.02 -13.61
CA LEU A 137 -16.01 9.31 -12.24
C LEU A 137 -14.56 8.91 -11.95
N ILE A 138 -14.14 7.72 -12.37
CA ILE A 138 -12.79 7.17 -12.10
C ILE A 138 -12.14 6.73 -13.41
N ASN A 139 -11.13 7.50 -13.83
CA ASN A 139 -10.42 7.26 -15.09
C ASN A 139 -9.00 7.87 -15.04
N HIS A 140 -8.15 7.33 -14.18
CA HIS A 140 -6.80 7.86 -14.00
C HIS A 140 -5.72 6.80 -14.24
N TYR A 141 -4.52 7.26 -14.50
CA TYR A 141 -3.32 6.43 -14.63
C TYR A 141 -2.57 6.35 -13.31
N THR A 142 -1.80 5.28 -13.16
CA THR A 142 -0.80 5.11 -12.11
C THR A 142 0.58 5.04 -12.75
N TYR A 143 1.42 6.01 -12.43
CA TYR A 143 2.80 6.11 -12.89
C TYR A 143 3.76 5.74 -11.76
N VAL A 144 4.68 4.83 -12.02
CA VAL A 144 5.65 4.35 -11.02
C VAL A 144 7.06 4.53 -11.55
N PHE A 145 7.93 5.18 -10.79
CA PHE A 145 9.37 5.16 -11.05
C PHE A 145 10.02 4.04 -10.24
N ALA A 146 10.78 3.19 -10.89
CA ALA A 146 11.46 2.04 -10.30
C ALA A 146 12.90 1.95 -10.84
N GLY A 147 13.84 1.58 -9.99
CA GLY A 147 15.22 1.28 -10.40
C GLY A 147 15.53 -0.20 -10.36
N ASP A 148 16.76 -0.57 -10.70
CA ASP A 148 17.26 -1.95 -10.70
C ASP A 148 16.95 -2.66 -9.38
N GLY A 149 17.25 -2.04 -8.25
CA GLY A 149 16.99 -2.63 -6.93
C GLY A 149 15.52 -2.92 -6.69
N CYS A 150 14.59 -2.07 -7.18
CA CYS A 150 13.17 -2.38 -7.09
C CYS A 150 12.81 -3.63 -7.89
N LEU A 151 13.42 -3.82 -9.06
CA LEU A 151 13.12 -4.94 -9.94
C LEU A 151 13.85 -6.23 -9.55
N MET A 152 14.92 -6.15 -8.74
CA MET A 152 15.62 -7.32 -8.19
C MET A 152 14.90 -7.94 -7.00
N GLU A 153 14.11 -7.17 -6.25
CA GLU A 153 13.33 -7.69 -5.12
C GLU A 153 12.33 -8.77 -5.58
N GLY A 154 12.21 -9.87 -4.80
CA GLY A 154 11.24 -10.93 -5.07
C GLY A 154 9.80 -10.43 -5.18
N LEU A 155 9.45 -9.40 -4.41
CA LEU A 155 8.16 -8.72 -4.47
C LEU A 155 7.82 -8.20 -5.87
N SER A 156 8.82 -7.72 -6.65
CA SER A 156 8.57 -7.25 -8.02
C SER A 156 8.12 -8.37 -8.94
N HIS A 157 8.70 -9.58 -8.79
CA HIS A 157 8.33 -10.75 -9.59
C HIS A 157 6.89 -11.18 -9.33
N GLU A 158 6.50 -11.27 -8.06
CA GLU A 158 5.13 -11.60 -7.67
C GLU A 158 4.13 -10.57 -8.21
N THR A 159 4.42 -9.29 -7.98
CA THR A 159 3.53 -8.15 -8.25
C THR A 159 3.37 -7.91 -9.74
N CYS A 160 4.47 -7.89 -10.52
CA CYS A 160 4.42 -7.61 -11.94
C CYS A 160 3.79 -8.76 -12.73
N SER A 161 4.01 -10.01 -12.31
CA SER A 161 3.32 -11.17 -12.88
C SER A 161 1.80 -11.09 -12.65
N LEU A 162 1.37 -10.67 -11.46
CA LEU A 162 -0.05 -10.45 -11.15
C LEU A 162 -0.64 -9.31 -12.01
N ALA A 163 0.07 -8.20 -12.16
CA ALA A 163 -0.40 -7.04 -12.92
C ALA A 163 -0.63 -7.35 -14.40
N GLY A 164 0.27 -8.13 -15.03
CA GLY A 164 0.10 -8.61 -16.40
C GLY A 164 -1.10 -9.55 -16.54
N HIS A 165 -1.22 -10.55 -15.63
CA HIS A 165 -2.36 -11.46 -15.58
C HIS A 165 -3.70 -10.71 -15.48
N LEU A 166 -3.76 -9.64 -14.70
CA LEU A 166 -4.95 -8.80 -14.54
C LEU A 166 -5.11 -7.73 -15.64
N LYS A 167 -4.21 -7.63 -16.61
CA LYS A 167 -4.23 -6.65 -17.71
C LYS A 167 -4.46 -5.21 -17.24
N LEU A 168 -3.66 -4.75 -16.27
CA LEU A 168 -3.81 -3.43 -15.67
C LEU A 168 -3.24 -2.33 -16.58
N ASN A 169 -3.87 -2.04 -17.69
CA ASN A 169 -3.36 -1.19 -18.75
C ASN A 169 -3.12 0.28 -18.39
N LYS A 170 -3.69 0.77 -17.29
CA LYS A 170 -3.42 2.13 -16.78
C LYS A 170 -2.25 2.19 -15.79
N LEU A 171 -1.51 1.10 -15.63
CA LEU A 171 -0.25 1.06 -14.91
C LEU A 171 0.92 1.25 -15.87
N ILE A 172 1.66 2.33 -15.71
CA ILE A 172 2.85 2.66 -16.51
C ILE A 172 4.04 2.77 -15.55
N VAL A 173 5.03 1.89 -15.74
CA VAL A 173 6.24 1.85 -14.92
C VAL A 173 7.42 2.35 -15.75
N PHE A 174 8.12 3.36 -15.25
CA PHE A 174 9.38 3.85 -15.78
C PHE A 174 10.53 3.17 -15.04
N PHE A 175 11.29 2.39 -15.76
CA PHE A 175 12.48 1.74 -15.24
C PHE A 175 13.71 2.60 -15.48
N ASP A 176 14.33 3.09 -14.41
CA ASP A 176 15.61 3.80 -14.42
C ASP A 176 16.73 2.81 -14.72
N ASP A 177 16.96 2.58 -16.01
CA ASP A 177 17.91 1.61 -16.55
C ASP A 177 19.28 2.29 -16.74
N ASN A 178 19.97 2.54 -15.61
CA ASN A 178 21.25 3.23 -15.56
C ASN A 178 22.44 2.30 -15.32
N SER A 179 22.22 1.00 -15.10
CA SER A 179 23.23 -0.05 -14.93
C SER A 179 24.17 0.12 -13.71
N ILE A 180 23.77 0.94 -12.70
CA ILE A 180 24.58 1.22 -11.50
C ILE A 180 23.75 0.98 -10.24
N SER A 181 24.33 0.24 -9.31
CA SER A 181 23.86 0.11 -7.93
C SER A 181 24.78 0.86 -6.96
N ILE A 182 24.47 0.80 -5.65
CA ILE A 182 25.31 1.42 -4.63
C ILE A 182 26.71 0.78 -4.56
N ASP A 183 26.81 -0.52 -4.83
CA ASP A 183 28.07 -1.26 -4.80
C ASP A 183 28.93 -1.08 -6.05
N GLY A 184 28.33 -0.58 -7.15
CA GLY A 184 29.05 -0.39 -8.42
C GLY A 184 28.20 -0.78 -9.65
N PRO A 185 28.88 -1.24 -10.74
CA PRO A 185 28.18 -1.72 -11.92
C PRO A 185 27.21 -2.86 -11.60
N LEU A 186 26.00 -2.80 -12.17
CA LEU A 186 24.95 -3.83 -11.97
C LEU A 186 25.42 -5.23 -12.36
N SER A 187 26.33 -5.33 -13.32
CA SER A 187 26.93 -6.60 -13.76
C SER A 187 27.68 -7.37 -12.66
N LEU A 188 27.96 -6.75 -11.50
CA LEU A 188 28.52 -7.44 -10.34
C LEU A 188 27.53 -8.42 -9.70
N SER A 189 26.24 -8.16 -9.83
CA SER A 189 25.20 -8.90 -9.09
C SER A 189 24.02 -9.39 -9.96
N SER A 190 23.87 -8.90 -11.20
CA SER A 190 22.78 -9.28 -12.08
C SER A 190 23.20 -9.38 -13.53
N SER A 191 22.59 -10.34 -14.23
CA SER A 191 22.64 -10.51 -15.69
C SER A 191 21.23 -10.66 -16.28
N ASP A 192 20.22 -10.25 -15.55
CA ASP A 192 18.82 -10.39 -15.94
C ASP A 192 18.48 -9.53 -17.17
N ASP A 193 17.77 -10.11 -18.13
CA ASP A 193 17.11 -9.36 -19.20
C ASP A 193 15.74 -8.89 -18.71
N VAL A 194 15.70 -7.70 -18.10
CA VAL A 194 14.47 -7.10 -17.56
C VAL A 194 13.40 -6.93 -18.64
N PRO A 195 13.68 -6.39 -19.83
CA PRO A 195 12.73 -6.35 -20.95
C PRO A 195 12.08 -7.69 -21.25
N GLN A 196 12.88 -8.75 -21.38
CA GLN A 196 12.35 -10.09 -21.71
C GLN A 196 11.53 -10.67 -20.54
N ARG A 197 11.95 -10.45 -19.29
CA ARG A 197 11.21 -10.85 -18.11
C ARG A 197 9.81 -10.24 -18.09
N PHE A 198 9.67 -8.93 -18.33
CA PHE A 198 8.37 -8.26 -18.36
C PHE A 198 7.49 -8.71 -19.53
N LYS A 199 8.08 -8.97 -20.71
CA LYS A 199 7.34 -9.58 -21.83
C LYS A 199 6.76 -10.95 -21.44
N SER A 200 7.49 -11.76 -20.63
CA SER A 200 6.98 -13.06 -20.16
C SER A 200 5.85 -12.93 -19.13
N TYR A 201 5.66 -11.75 -18.54
CA TYR A 201 4.52 -11.42 -17.66
C TYR A 201 3.35 -10.79 -18.42
N ASP A 202 3.33 -10.79 -19.74
CA ASP A 202 2.33 -10.13 -20.59
C ASP A 202 2.28 -8.61 -20.40
N TRP A 203 3.43 -7.97 -20.25
CA TRP A 203 3.57 -6.52 -20.29
C TRP A 203 3.99 -6.01 -21.66
N ASN A 204 3.51 -4.82 -22.03
CA ASN A 204 4.13 -4.05 -23.07
C ASN A 204 5.48 -3.50 -22.58
N VAL A 205 6.49 -3.55 -23.43
CA VAL A 205 7.84 -3.07 -23.09
C VAL A 205 8.34 -2.13 -24.17
N LEU A 206 8.63 -0.90 -23.77
CA LEU A 206 9.22 0.14 -24.62
C LEU A 206 10.62 0.46 -24.10
N THR A 207 11.54 0.81 -24.99
CA THR A 207 12.90 1.24 -24.62
C THR A 207 13.19 2.57 -25.27
N ILE A 208 13.66 3.54 -24.48
CA ILE A 208 13.89 4.93 -24.91
C ILE A 208 15.20 5.47 -24.36
N ASP A 209 15.70 6.52 -24.97
CA ASP A 209 16.67 7.43 -24.34
C ASP A 209 15.95 8.27 -23.29
N GLY A 210 16.26 8.03 -21.99
CA GLY A 210 15.66 8.71 -20.84
C GLY A 210 16.02 10.20 -20.74
N HIS A 211 16.88 10.73 -21.62
CA HIS A 211 17.23 12.15 -21.72
C HIS A 211 16.64 12.82 -22.97
N ASN A 212 15.93 12.06 -23.83
CA ASN A 212 15.25 12.58 -25.01
C ASN A 212 13.77 12.87 -24.72
N HIS A 213 13.42 14.14 -24.52
CA HIS A 213 12.04 14.56 -24.22
C HIS A 213 10.99 14.12 -25.25
N GLY A 214 11.39 14.03 -26.54
CA GLY A 214 10.52 13.52 -27.62
C GLY A 214 10.19 12.06 -27.43
N GLU A 215 11.20 11.20 -27.24
CA GLU A 215 11.04 9.77 -27.02
C GLU A 215 10.25 9.49 -25.73
N ILE A 216 10.50 10.23 -24.66
CA ILE A 216 9.75 10.11 -23.40
C ILE A 216 8.27 10.41 -23.64
N ASN A 217 7.96 11.53 -24.31
CA ASN A 217 6.58 11.92 -24.64
C ASN A 217 5.88 10.84 -25.46
N ASP A 218 6.52 10.40 -26.55
CA ASP A 218 5.94 9.44 -27.50
C ASP A 218 5.70 8.07 -26.85
N ALA A 219 6.61 7.62 -25.98
CA ALA A 219 6.44 6.38 -25.22
C ALA A 219 5.24 6.44 -24.26
N ILE A 220 5.04 7.58 -23.57
CA ILE A 220 3.87 7.75 -22.69
C ILE A 220 2.58 7.76 -23.50
N VAL A 221 2.55 8.48 -24.65
CA VAL A 221 1.39 8.49 -25.55
C VAL A 221 1.08 7.09 -26.05
N GLN A 222 2.12 6.34 -26.47
CA GLN A 222 1.96 4.96 -26.91
C GLN A 222 1.43 4.07 -25.78
N ALA A 223 2.03 4.15 -24.59
CA ALA A 223 1.62 3.35 -23.42
C ALA A 223 0.14 3.54 -23.05
N LYS A 224 -0.37 4.77 -23.17
CA LYS A 224 -1.80 5.08 -22.89
C LYS A 224 -2.79 4.44 -23.87
N ASN A 225 -2.32 4.00 -25.03
CA ASN A 225 -3.16 3.37 -26.05
C ASN A 225 -3.02 1.84 -26.11
N LEU A 226 -2.31 1.24 -25.15
CA LEU A 226 -2.09 -0.20 -25.07
C LEU A 226 -3.03 -0.86 -24.05
N ASP A 227 -3.35 -2.13 -24.26
CA ASP A 227 -4.33 -2.87 -23.45
C ASP A 227 -3.72 -3.61 -22.25
N MET A 228 -2.40 -3.57 -22.12
CA MET A 228 -1.65 -4.25 -21.06
C MET A 228 -0.85 -3.22 -20.26
N PRO A 229 -0.43 -3.54 -19.01
CA PRO A 229 0.49 -2.67 -18.30
C PRO A 229 1.77 -2.47 -19.09
N THR A 230 2.39 -1.30 -18.97
CA THR A 230 3.56 -0.93 -19.76
C THR A 230 4.78 -0.66 -18.90
N LEU A 231 5.91 -1.31 -19.24
CA LEU A 231 7.24 -0.96 -18.76
C LEU A 231 7.93 -0.09 -19.79
N ILE A 232 8.36 1.10 -19.43
CA ILE A 232 9.21 1.97 -20.23
C ILE A 232 10.63 1.89 -19.66
N CYS A 233 11.52 1.16 -20.34
CA CYS A 233 12.94 1.07 -20.00
C CYS A 233 13.63 2.36 -20.44
N CYS A 234 13.90 3.24 -19.51
CA CYS A 234 14.55 4.53 -19.72
C CYS A 234 16.06 4.37 -19.58
N LYS A 235 16.79 4.38 -20.69
CA LYS A 235 18.26 4.42 -20.65
C LYS A 235 18.69 5.78 -20.12
N THR A 236 19.15 5.81 -18.87
CA THR A 236 19.55 7.02 -18.17
C THR A 236 21.02 6.95 -17.74
N LYS A 237 21.48 8.04 -17.19
CA LYS A 237 22.80 8.12 -16.55
C LYS A 237 22.62 8.59 -15.12
N ILE A 238 22.95 7.73 -14.16
CA ILE A 238 22.99 8.15 -12.77
C ILE A 238 23.95 9.33 -12.61
N GLY A 239 23.56 10.35 -11.84
CA GLY A 239 24.39 11.56 -11.69
C GLY A 239 24.56 12.37 -12.98
N PHE A 240 23.56 12.34 -13.88
CA PHE A 240 23.59 13.02 -15.17
C PHE A 240 24.05 14.48 -15.07
N GLY A 241 25.02 14.83 -15.87
CA GLY A 241 25.60 16.16 -15.90
C GLY A 241 26.81 16.38 -14.98
N SER A 242 27.11 15.44 -14.06
CA SER A 242 28.31 15.50 -13.23
C SER A 242 29.56 15.09 -14.03
N PRO A 243 30.55 15.95 -14.26
CA PRO A 243 31.69 15.64 -15.10
C PRO A 243 32.51 14.42 -14.69
N ASN A 244 32.68 14.21 -13.37
CA ASN A 244 33.54 13.16 -12.84
C ASN A 244 32.77 12.00 -12.16
N LYS A 245 31.46 12.19 -11.88
CA LYS A 245 30.67 11.20 -11.12
C LYS A 245 29.48 10.62 -11.90
N GLU A 246 29.20 11.14 -13.10
CA GLU A 246 28.18 10.57 -14.02
C GLU A 246 28.46 9.09 -14.29
N SER A 247 27.44 8.24 -14.25
CA SER A 247 27.51 6.80 -14.50
C SER A 247 28.44 6.04 -13.54
N THR A 248 28.60 6.55 -12.32
CA THR A 248 29.39 5.89 -11.27
C THR A 248 28.59 5.74 -9.97
N SER A 249 28.92 4.73 -9.16
CA SER A 249 28.31 4.51 -7.84
C SER A 249 28.59 5.67 -6.86
N SER A 250 29.61 6.48 -7.09
CA SER A 250 29.94 7.63 -6.24
C SER A 250 28.88 8.76 -6.26
N SER A 251 27.99 8.76 -7.27
CA SER A 251 26.81 9.64 -7.30
C SER A 251 25.55 9.01 -6.72
N HIS A 252 25.56 7.69 -6.39
CA HIS A 252 24.36 6.99 -5.96
C HIS A 252 23.84 7.48 -4.61
N GLY A 253 24.62 7.32 -3.55
CA GLY A 253 24.18 7.51 -2.16
C GLY A 253 25.02 8.48 -1.33
N SER A 254 25.73 9.40 -1.97
CA SER A 254 26.59 10.37 -1.32
C SER A 254 26.49 11.74 -1.97
N PRO A 255 26.71 12.84 -1.21
CA PRO A 255 26.81 14.18 -1.79
C PRO A 255 27.89 14.24 -2.88
N LEU A 256 27.67 15.06 -3.90
CA LEU A 256 28.64 15.22 -5.00
C LEU A 256 29.92 15.91 -4.55
N GLY A 257 29.85 16.79 -3.54
CA GLY A 257 30.91 17.70 -3.16
C GLY A 257 30.80 19.04 -3.89
N SER A 258 31.22 20.12 -3.21
CA SER A 258 31.05 21.48 -3.70
C SER A 258 31.71 21.70 -5.05
N ASP A 259 32.95 21.23 -5.24
CA ASP A 259 33.68 21.39 -6.50
C ASP A 259 32.98 20.66 -7.67
N GLU A 260 32.45 19.49 -7.43
CA GLU A 260 31.72 18.71 -8.46
C GLU A 260 30.39 19.36 -8.81
N ILE A 261 29.70 19.96 -7.83
CA ILE A 261 28.46 20.73 -8.06
C ILE A 261 28.73 21.94 -8.94
N GLU A 262 29.80 22.69 -8.69
CA GLU A 262 30.21 23.85 -9.52
C GLU A 262 30.54 23.40 -10.96
N LEU A 263 31.22 22.28 -11.13
CA LEU A 263 31.49 21.73 -12.45
C LEU A 263 30.20 21.27 -13.15
N THR A 264 29.25 20.70 -12.40
CA THR A 264 27.94 20.28 -12.90
C THR A 264 27.12 21.48 -13.36
N ARG A 265 27.11 22.60 -12.57
CA ARG A 265 26.46 23.85 -12.97
C ARG A 265 26.99 24.35 -14.32
N LYS A 266 28.31 24.41 -14.47
CA LYS A 266 28.96 24.82 -15.72
C LYS A 266 28.60 23.92 -16.90
N LYS A 267 28.64 22.59 -16.71
CA LYS A 267 28.32 21.60 -17.78
C LYS A 267 26.88 21.71 -18.24
N LEU A 268 25.94 21.98 -17.32
CA LEU A 268 24.51 22.08 -17.62
C LEU A 268 24.04 23.52 -17.93
N ASN A 269 24.95 24.49 -18.01
CA ASN A 269 24.66 25.91 -18.23
C ASN A 269 23.61 26.44 -17.24
N TRP A 270 23.87 26.24 -15.93
CA TRP A 270 23.03 26.70 -14.83
C TRP A 270 23.76 27.73 -13.99
N ASP A 271 23.65 29.01 -14.39
CA ASP A 271 24.36 30.12 -13.78
C ASP A 271 23.59 30.76 -12.61
N HIS A 272 23.09 29.92 -11.70
CA HIS A 272 22.31 30.36 -10.54
C HIS A 272 22.91 29.81 -9.26
N ASP A 273 22.81 30.55 -8.17
CA ASP A 273 23.26 30.14 -6.85
C ASP A 273 22.44 28.95 -6.29
N GLN A 274 22.93 28.42 -5.18
CA GLN A 274 22.27 27.32 -4.49
C GLN A 274 20.82 27.66 -4.12
N PHE A 275 19.90 26.73 -4.37
CA PHE A 275 18.46 26.88 -4.10
C PHE A 275 17.77 28.04 -4.84
N ILE A 276 18.40 28.63 -5.83
CA ILE A 276 17.77 29.66 -6.68
C ILE A 276 17.18 28.98 -7.92
N ILE A 277 15.86 29.09 -8.07
CA ILE A 277 15.14 28.77 -9.29
C ILE A 277 14.68 30.05 -9.94
N PRO A 278 15.03 30.30 -11.22
CA PRO A 278 14.56 31.49 -11.94
C PRO A 278 13.04 31.60 -11.93
N ASP A 279 12.52 32.81 -11.75
CA ASP A 279 11.09 33.07 -11.63
C ASP A 279 10.29 32.55 -12.86
N ASP A 280 10.85 32.77 -14.06
CA ASP A 280 10.24 32.31 -15.32
C ASP A 280 10.13 30.79 -15.41
N LEU A 281 11.12 30.03 -14.92
CA LEU A 281 11.07 28.56 -14.85
C LEU A 281 10.11 28.09 -13.76
N LEU A 282 10.08 28.75 -12.62
CA LEU A 282 9.13 28.45 -11.55
C LEU A 282 7.69 28.70 -11.99
N GLU A 283 7.43 29.78 -12.71
CA GLU A 283 6.10 30.07 -13.27
C GLU A 283 5.68 29.02 -14.31
N GLN A 284 6.61 28.57 -15.16
CA GLN A 284 6.34 27.48 -16.11
C GLN A 284 5.94 26.19 -15.37
N TRP A 285 6.69 25.78 -14.35
CA TRP A 285 6.38 24.60 -13.53
C TRP A 285 4.99 24.71 -12.88
N ARG A 286 4.69 25.83 -12.24
CA ARG A 286 3.38 26.09 -11.62
C ARG A 286 2.25 26.18 -12.65
N GLY A 287 2.61 26.46 -13.89
CA GLY A 287 1.68 26.46 -15.03
C GLY A 287 1.22 25.06 -15.46
N PHE A 288 1.96 24.00 -15.15
CA PHE A 288 1.65 22.65 -15.64
C PHE A 288 0.27 22.14 -15.18
N ALA A 289 -0.13 22.45 -13.97
CA ALA A 289 -1.45 22.08 -13.45
C ALA A 289 -2.62 22.81 -14.15
N LYS A 290 -2.35 23.98 -14.80
CA LYS A 290 -3.40 24.78 -15.43
C LYS A 290 -4.15 24.03 -16.53
N ARG A 291 -3.48 23.11 -17.26
CA ARG A 291 -4.14 22.27 -18.27
C ARG A 291 -5.20 21.34 -17.69
N ASN A 292 -5.10 21.02 -16.40
CA ASN A 292 -6.03 20.13 -15.72
C ASN A 292 -7.25 20.84 -15.14
N ILE A 293 -7.25 22.19 -15.06
CA ILE A 293 -8.34 22.97 -14.46
C ILE A 293 -9.67 22.74 -15.20
N GLU A 294 -9.63 22.82 -16.53
CA GLU A 294 -10.83 22.59 -17.34
C GLU A 294 -11.29 21.12 -17.24
N VAL A 295 -10.34 20.17 -17.26
CA VAL A 295 -10.64 18.74 -17.09
C VAL A 295 -11.31 18.49 -15.75
N LYS A 296 -10.78 19.06 -14.66
CA LYS A 296 -11.33 18.92 -13.32
C LYS A 296 -12.71 19.58 -13.20
N ASN A 297 -12.88 20.81 -13.70
CA ASN A 297 -14.17 21.50 -13.66
C ASN A 297 -15.25 20.73 -14.42
N ASN A 298 -14.93 20.16 -15.57
CA ASN A 298 -15.83 19.31 -16.32
C ASN A 298 -16.17 18.05 -15.55
N TRP A 299 -15.17 17.40 -14.94
CA TRP A 299 -15.36 16.22 -14.11
C TRP A 299 -16.24 16.52 -12.88
N GLU A 300 -16.03 17.63 -12.16
CA GLU A 300 -16.85 18.06 -11.03
C GLU A 300 -18.31 18.32 -11.45
N ASN A 301 -18.49 18.98 -12.60
CA ASN A 301 -19.84 19.27 -13.12
C ASN A 301 -20.58 18.00 -13.52
N THR A 302 -19.90 17.05 -14.17
CA THR A 302 -20.48 15.77 -14.60
C THR A 302 -20.88 14.93 -13.40
N ASN A 303 -20.07 14.92 -12.34
CA ASN A 303 -20.26 14.06 -11.18
C ASN A 303 -20.89 14.76 -9.96
N LYS A 304 -21.36 16.00 -10.13
CA LYS A 304 -21.84 16.87 -9.04
C LYS A 304 -22.86 16.21 -8.12
N ASP A 305 -23.81 15.50 -8.68
CA ASP A 305 -24.91 14.89 -7.90
C ASP A 305 -24.41 13.66 -7.14
N PHE A 306 -23.55 12.83 -7.78
CA PHE A 306 -22.94 11.68 -7.12
C PHE A 306 -22.01 12.09 -5.98
N LEU A 307 -21.17 13.11 -6.17
CA LEU A 307 -20.23 13.61 -5.13
C LEU A 307 -20.93 14.12 -3.87
N LYS A 308 -22.23 14.42 -3.95
CA LYS A 308 -23.08 14.86 -2.83
C LYS A 308 -24.03 13.79 -2.32
N SER A 309 -23.99 12.61 -2.90
CA SER A 309 -24.91 11.52 -2.59
C SER A 309 -24.46 10.72 -1.37
N ASP A 310 -25.42 10.07 -0.72
CA ASP A 310 -25.16 9.07 0.32
C ASP A 310 -24.35 7.88 -0.23
N GLU A 311 -24.45 7.61 -1.52
CA GLU A 311 -23.71 6.53 -2.19
C GLU A 311 -22.21 6.84 -2.22
N PHE A 312 -21.82 8.09 -2.52
CA PHE A 312 -20.42 8.53 -2.43
C PHE A 312 -19.86 8.33 -1.02
N GLU A 313 -20.61 8.77 0.00
CA GLU A 313 -20.22 8.58 1.40
C GLU A 313 -20.04 7.10 1.75
N LYS A 314 -20.89 6.20 1.25
CA LYS A 314 -20.78 4.75 1.49
C LYS A 314 -19.50 4.14 0.92
N PHE A 315 -19.05 4.61 -0.25
CA PHE A 315 -17.81 4.13 -0.86
C PHE A 315 -16.56 4.67 -0.15
N PHE A 316 -16.54 5.96 0.19
CA PHE A 316 -15.33 6.63 0.65
C PHE A 316 -15.25 6.83 2.17
N ASN A 317 -16.33 6.55 2.91
CA ASN A 317 -16.34 6.59 4.38
C ASN A 317 -16.12 5.20 4.97
N LEU A 318 -15.28 5.11 6.02
CA LEU A 318 -14.96 3.85 6.71
C LEU A 318 -16.02 3.43 7.75
N LYS A 319 -17.02 4.28 8.06
CA LYS A 319 -18.03 3.96 9.06
C LYS A 319 -19.02 2.93 8.54
N LEU A 320 -19.36 1.95 9.39
CA LEU A 320 -20.45 1.03 9.13
C LEU A 320 -21.80 1.72 9.30
N GLU A 321 -22.73 1.42 8.42
CA GLU A 321 -24.11 1.89 8.53
C GLU A 321 -24.82 1.31 9.77
N ASN A 322 -25.78 2.04 10.32
CA ASN A 322 -26.55 1.57 11.48
C ASN A 322 -27.23 0.21 11.21
N LYS A 323 -27.77 0.03 9.99
CA LYS A 323 -28.37 -1.25 9.58
C LYS A 323 -27.39 -2.41 9.68
N THR A 324 -26.14 -2.23 9.22
CA THR A 324 -25.10 -3.24 9.34
C THR A 324 -24.79 -3.57 10.80
N LYS A 325 -24.76 -2.55 11.68
CA LYS A 325 -24.56 -2.74 13.14
C LYS A 325 -25.70 -3.51 13.79
N GLU A 326 -26.94 -3.24 13.40
CA GLU A 326 -28.12 -3.98 13.86
C GLU A 326 -28.04 -5.45 13.43
N GLU A 327 -27.64 -5.72 12.19
CA GLU A 327 -27.46 -7.10 11.71
C GLU A 327 -26.30 -7.82 12.42
N ILE A 328 -25.21 -7.13 12.79
CA ILE A 328 -24.16 -7.69 13.64
C ILE A 328 -24.73 -8.09 15.02
N VAL A 329 -25.56 -7.26 15.61
CA VAL A 329 -26.21 -7.59 16.90
C VAL A 329 -27.12 -8.81 16.76
N ASN A 330 -27.92 -8.89 15.68
CA ASN A 330 -28.79 -10.04 15.40
C ASN A 330 -27.95 -11.31 15.19
N PHE A 331 -26.87 -11.23 14.45
CA PHE A 331 -25.92 -12.32 14.24
C PHE A 331 -25.38 -12.87 15.58
N LYS A 332 -24.93 -11.98 16.47
CA LYS A 332 -24.45 -12.36 17.80
C LYS A 332 -25.53 -13.08 18.62
N LYS A 333 -26.77 -12.58 18.61
CA LYS A 333 -27.90 -13.21 19.28
C LYS A 333 -28.21 -14.59 18.73
N THR A 334 -28.20 -14.76 17.41
CA THR A 334 -28.45 -16.05 16.75
C THR A 334 -27.43 -17.10 17.16
N TYR A 335 -26.14 -16.76 17.08
CA TYR A 335 -25.08 -17.71 17.41
C TYR A 335 -24.83 -17.90 18.91
N SER A 336 -25.42 -17.05 19.77
CA SER A 336 -25.31 -17.19 21.23
C SER A 336 -26.07 -18.40 21.79
N VAL A 337 -27.03 -18.93 21.05
CA VAL A 337 -27.83 -20.10 21.39
C VAL A 337 -27.50 -21.32 20.55
N ASP A 338 -26.59 -21.19 19.59
CA ASP A 338 -26.10 -22.28 18.75
C ASP A 338 -25.01 -23.06 19.52
N GLU A 339 -25.25 -24.34 19.79
CA GLU A 339 -24.32 -25.23 20.49
C GLU A 339 -23.22 -25.79 19.59
N THR A 340 -23.26 -25.49 18.29
CA THR A 340 -22.27 -25.96 17.33
C THR A 340 -20.91 -25.31 17.60
N LYS A 341 -19.86 -26.13 17.59
CA LYS A 341 -18.48 -25.63 17.66
C LYS A 341 -18.02 -25.20 16.29
N TYR A 342 -17.62 -23.94 16.16
CA TYR A 342 -17.07 -23.38 14.94
C TYR A 342 -15.59 -23.03 15.08
N ALA A 343 -14.77 -23.43 14.10
CA ALA A 343 -13.44 -22.83 13.96
C ALA A 343 -13.58 -21.33 13.69
N THR A 344 -12.75 -20.48 14.28
CA THR A 344 -12.91 -19.02 14.07
C THR A 344 -12.65 -18.61 12.61
N ARG A 345 -11.89 -19.37 11.81
CA ARG A 345 -11.83 -19.19 10.35
C ARG A 345 -13.20 -19.41 9.67
N LYS A 346 -14.01 -20.37 10.15
CA LYS A 346 -15.37 -20.59 9.65
C LYS A 346 -16.37 -19.57 10.18
N ALA A 347 -16.17 -19.11 11.40
CA ALA A 347 -16.89 -17.97 11.96
C ALA A 347 -16.64 -16.69 11.14
N SER A 348 -15.39 -16.50 10.67
CA SER A 348 -15.01 -15.39 9.78
C SER A 348 -15.71 -15.47 8.42
N GLU A 349 -15.83 -16.66 7.81
CA GLU A 349 -16.60 -16.82 6.57
C GLU A 349 -18.07 -16.44 6.76
N LYS A 350 -18.70 -16.88 7.86
CA LYS A 350 -20.09 -16.53 8.18
C LYS A 350 -20.25 -15.02 8.46
N SER A 351 -19.25 -14.41 9.06
CA SER A 351 -19.21 -12.96 9.23
C SER A 351 -19.12 -12.25 7.88
N LEU A 352 -18.29 -12.74 6.96
CA LEU A 352 -18.16 -12.22 5.60
C LEU A 352 -19.44 -12.41 4.78
N GLU A 353 -20.18 -13.52 4.94
CA GLU A 353 -21.49 -13.73 4.31
C GLU A 353 -22.48 -12.61 4.68
N LEU A 354 -22.49 -12.20 5.95
CA LEU A 354 -23.29 -11.05 6.39
C LEU A 354 -22.76 -9.73 5.83
N LEU A 355 -21.46 -9.49 6.01
CA LEU A 355 -20.83 -8.19 5.71
C LEU A 355 -20.84 -7.87 4.21
N ASN A 356 -20.64 -8.84 3.33
CA ASN A 356 -20.68 -8.65 1.88
C ASN A 356 -22.04 -8.19 1.35
N ASN A 357 -23.13 -8.46 2.07
CA ASN A 357 -24.46 -7.95 1.71
C ASN A 357 -24.64 -6.45 2.03
N HIS A 358 -23.74 -5.87 2.82
CA HIS A 358 -23.84 -4.49 3.31
C HIS A 358 -22.68 -3.59 2.88
N ILE A 359 -21.56 -4.17 2.43
CA ILE A 359 -20.34 -3.42 2.09
C ILE A 359 -20.01 -3.66 0.61
N HIS A 360 -20.32 -2.69 -0.24
CA HIS A 360 -20.21 -2.80 -1.70
C HIS A 360 -18.78 -2.62 -2.24
N ASN A 361 -17.88 -2.04 -1.44
CA ASN A 361 -16.50 -1.74 -1.84
C ASN A 361 -15.46 -2.70 -1.26
N PHE A 362 -15.86 -3.91 -0.87
CA PHE A 362 -14.93 -4.95 -0.49
C PHE A 362 -14.14 -5.49 -1.69
N ILE A 363 -12.85 -5.66 -1.51
CA ILE A 363 -12.02 -6.56 -2.29
C ILE A 363 -11.35 -7.53 -1.32
N GLY A 364 -11.77 -8.78 -1.38
CA GLY A 364 -11.17 -9.88 -0.63
C GLY A 364 -10.23 -10.72 -1.48
N GLY A 365 -9.41 -11.56 -0.85
CA GLY A 365 -8.59 -12.51 -1.57
C GLY A 365 -7.86 -13.49 -0.68
N SER A 366 -7.05 -14.34 -1.29
CA SER A 366 -6.17 -15.26 -0.59
C SER A 366 -4.94 -15.61 -1.43
N ALA A 367 -3.83 -15.88 -0.76
CA ALA A 367 -2.61 -16.38 -1.37
C ALA A 367 -2.70 -17.91 -1.57
N ASP A 368 -3.53 -18.32 -2.54
CA ASP A 368 -3.79 -19.72 -2.94
C ASP A 368 -4.35 -20.65 -1.84
N LEU A 369 -4.93 -20.08 -0.78
CA LEU A 369 -5.46 -20.80 0.38
C LEU A 369 -6.95 -20.52 0.62
N THR A 370 -7.72 -20.17 -0.43
CA THR A 370 -9.12 -19.74 -0.34
C THR A 370 -9.98 -20.70 0.51
N GLY A 371 -9.96 -21.99 0.23
CA GLY A 371 -10.74 -23.01 0.95
C GLY A 371 -10.24 -23.25 2.38
N SER A 372 -8.94 -23.08 2.63
CA SER A 372 -8.35 -23.23 3.97
C SER A 372 -8.59 -21.99 4.85
N ASN A 373 -8.54 -20.79 4.26
CA ASN A 373 -8.73 -19.54 4.98
C ASN A 373 -10.20 -19.15 5.14
N ASN A 374 -11.09 -19.73 4.33
CA ASN A 374 -12.53 -19.40 4.30
C ASN A 374 -12.77 -17.88 4.04
N THR A 375 -12.08 -17.32 3.04
CA THR A 375 -12.10 -15.88 2.73
C THR A 375 -13.04 -15.51 1.60
N LYS A 376 -13.66 -16.49 0.91
CA LYS A 376 -14.57 -16.26 -0.21
C LYS A 376 -15.98 -16.70 0.16
N THR A 377 -16.95 -15.82 -0.06
CA THR A 377 -18.38 -16.15 0.05
C THR A 377 -18.98 -16.44 -1.33
N THR A 378 -20.19 -17.03 -1.35
CA THR A 378 -20.87 -17.44 -2.58
C THR A 378 -21.15 -16.25 -3.50
N GLU A 379 -21.49 -15.10 -2.94
CA GLU A 379 -21.90 -13.89 -3.67
C GLU A 379 -20.72 -13.13 -4.32
N MET A 380 -19.49 -13.45 -3.94
CA MET A 380 -18.31 -12.76 -4.47
C MET A 380 -17.95 -13.26 -5.86
N GLY A 381 -18.08 -12.38 -6.86
CA GLY A 381 -17.55 -12.59 -8.20
C GLY A 381 -16.01 -12.51 -8.21
N ILE A 382 -15.39 -13.20 -9.16
CA ILE A 382 -13.93 -13.16 -9.33
C ILE A 382 -13.52 -11.84 -9.99
N PHE A 383 -12.57 -11.12 -9.38
CA PHE A 383 -11.90 -9.97 -9.98
C PHE A 383 -10.79 -10.48 -10.91
N ASN A 384 -10.94 -10.27 -12.19
CA ASN A 384 -9.98 -10.66 -13.22
C ASN A 384 -10.12 -9.76 -14.48
N ALA A 385 -9.32 -10.05 -15.51
CA ALA A 385 -9.31 -9.27 -16.75
C ALA A 385 -10.66 -9.28 -17.52
N ASP A 386 -11.53 -10.25 -17.29
CA ASP A 386 -12.84 -10.36 -17.90
C ASP A 386 -13.96 -9.74 -17.03
N ASN A 387 -13.67 -9.50 -15.73
CA ASN A 387 -14.64 -8.99 -14.77
C ASN A 387 -13.99 -8.16 -13.65
N TYR A 388 -13.73 -6.89 -13.91
CA TYR A 388 -13.21 -5.97 -12.89
C TYR A 388 -14.27 -5.54 -11.84
N ASN A 389 -15.53 -5.89 -12.05
CA ASN A 389 -16.57 -5.69 -11.03
C ASN A 389 -16.60 -6.80 -9.98
N GLY A 390 -15.82 -7.86 -10.16
CA GLY A 390 -15.63 -8.88 -9.13
C GLY A 390 -15.06 -8.31 -7.83
N SER A 391 -15.27 -9.01 -6.73
CA SER A 391 -14.84 -8.60 -5.39
C SER A 391 -13.90 -9.61 -4.70
N TYR A 392 -13.46 -10.64 -5.43
CA TYR A 392 -12.51 -11.63 -4.91
C TYR A 392 -11.33 -11.85 -5.85
N VAL A 393 -10.11 -11.71 -5.30
CA VAL A 393 -8.84 -11.87 -6.03
C VAL A 393 -8.19 -13.20 -5.64
N TYR A 394 -7.87 -14.02 -6.63
CA TYR A 394 -6.96 -15.14 -6.46
C TYR A 394 -5.53 -14.64 -6.66
N TYR A 395 -4.84 -14.33 -5.56
CA TYR A 395 -3.47 -13.81 -5.63
C TYR A 395 -2.44 -14.84 -6.10
N GLY A 396 -2.78 -16.15 -6.03
CA GLY A 396 -1.82 -17.23 -6.17
C GLY A 396 -0.85 -17.28 -4.99
N ILE A 397 0.22 -18.05 -5.07
CA ILE A 397 1.22 -18.16 -4.00
C ILE A 397 2.11 -16.92 -4.01
N ARG A 398 1.55 -15.79 -3.52
CA ARG A 398 2.15 -14.45 -3.55
C ARG A 398 1.74 -13.66 -2.30
N GLU A 399 2.15 -14.10 -1.13
CA GLU A 399 1.79 -13.45 0.14
C GLU A 399 2.30 -12.01 0.22
N HIS A 400 3.54 -11.77 -0.24
CA HIS A 400 4.15 -10.44 -0.21
C HIS A 400 3.44 -9.48 -1.16
N ALA A 401 3.18 -9.91 -2.41
CA ALA A 401 2.43 -9.11 -3.36
C ALA A 401 1.00 -8.86 -2.88
N MET A 402 0.31 -9.85 -2.33
CA MET A 402 -1.02 -9.68 -1.75
C MET A 402 -1.04 -8.55 -0.73
N ALA A 403 -0.11 -8.57 0.24
CA ALA A 403 -0.04 -7.55 1.28
C ALA A 403 0.33 -6.16 0.71
N GLY A 404 1.30 -6.08 -0.21
CA GLY A 404 1.69 -4.82 -0.85
C GLY A 404 0.60 -4.24 -1.76
N VAL A 405 -0.09 -5.07 -2.51
CA VAL A 405 -1.25 -4.67 -3.35
C VAL A 405 -2.40 -4.17 -2.48
N MET A 406 -2.70 -4.85 -1.37
CA MET A 406 -3.73 -4.39 -0.42
C MET A 406 -3.40 -3.02 0.19
N ASN A 407 -2.12 -2.72 0.43
CA ASN A 407 -1.70 -1.39 0.84
C ASN A 407 -2.07 -0.34 -0.23
N GLY A 408 -1.80 -0.63 -1.50
CA GLY A 408 -2.18 0.24 -2.61
C GLY A 408 -3.69 0.43 -2.77
N LEU A 409 -4.47 -0.65 -2.62
CA LEU A 409 -5.95 -0.59 -2.62
C LEU A 409 -6.48 0.33 -1.51
N ALA A 410 -5.93 0.21 -0.29
CA ALA A 410 -6.32 1.04 0.85
C ALA A 410 -5.91 2.51 0.69
N LEU A 411 -4.70 2.77 0.18
CA LEU A 411 -4.17 4.11 -0.07
C LEU A 411 -4.95 4.86 -1.16
N HIS A 412 -5.43 4.14 -2.17
CA HIS A 412 -6.26 4.73 -3.23
C HIS A 412 -7.52 5.39 -2.65
N GLY A 413 -8.11 4.79 -1.64
CA GLY A 413 -9.43 5.16 -1.11
C GLY A 413 -10.58 4.54 -1.92
N GLY A 414 -11.75 4.47 -1.29
CA GLY A 414 -12.94 3.87 -1.90
C GLY A 414 -12.96 2.35 -1.93
N ILE A 415 -11.92 1.68 -1.46
CA ILE A 415 -11.81 0.21 -1.39
C ILE A 415 -11.48 -0.23 0.05
N ARG A 416 -12.15 -1.28 0.50
CA ARG A 416 -11.83 -2.01 1.73
C ARG A 416 -11.19 -3.33 1.36
N ALA A 417 -9.88 -3.47 1.64
CA ALA A 417 -9.11 -4.64 1.24
C ALA A 417 -8.93 -5.63 2.39
N TYR A 418 -9.16 -6.92 2.12
CA TYR A 418 -8.73 -7.99 3.01
C TYR A 418 -8.09 -9.13 2.23
N GLY A 419 -7.12 -9.81 2.86
CA GLY A 419 -6.45 -10.95 2.23
C GLY A 419 -6.06 -11.99 3.25
N GLY A 420 -6.12 -13.25 2.82
CA GLY A 420 -5.89 -14.41 3.67
C GLY A 420 -4.66 -15.23 3.31
N THR A 421 -3.99 -15.70 4.36
CA THR A 421 -2.97 -16.75 4.31
C THR A 421 -2.89 -17.43 5.68
N PHE A 422 -2.00 -18.39 5.88
CA PHE A 422 -1.72 -18.93 7.21
C PHE A 422 -0.91 -17.95 8.06
N LEU A 423 -1.09 -17.98 9.38
CA LEU A 423 -0.39 -17.06 10.27
C LEU A 423 1.13 -17.19 10.17
N VAL A 424 1.65 -18.41 10.00
CA VAL A 424 3.09 -18.65 9.81
C VAL A 424 3.63 -17.94 8.57
N PHE A 425 2.83 -17.81 7.51
CA PHE A 425 3.22 -17.14 6.27
C PHE A 425 3.17 -15.61 6.34
N SER A 426 2.81 -15.06 7.50
CA SER A 426 3.07 -13.64 7.76
C SER A 426 4.56 -13.29 7.62
N ASP A 427 5.46 -14.26 7.77
CA ASP A 427 6.90 -14.10 7.55
C ASP A 427 7.25 -13.68 6.13
N TYR A 428 6.48 -14.13 5.12
CA TYR A 428 6.66 -13.70 3.72
C TYR A 428 6.20 -12.26 3.46
N CYS A 429 5.17 -11.77 4.15
CA CYS A 429 4.55 -10.48 3.88
C CYS A 429 4.74 -9.43 5.00
N ARG A 430 5.52 -9.75 6.02
CA ARG A 430 5.76 -8.89 7.17
C ARG A 430 6.25 -7.47 6.83
N PRO A 431 7.15 -7.25 5.83
CA PRO A 431 7.55 -5.90 5.46
C PRO A 431 6.37 -5.03 5.01
N SER A 432 5.46 -5.56 4.21
CA SER A 432 4.26 -4.84 3.76
C SER A 432 3.26 -4.59 4.90
N ILE A 433 3.09 -5.55 5.83
CA ILE A 433 2.27 -5.36 7.04
C ILE A 433 2.84 -4.22 7.90
N ARG A 434 4.17 -4.18 8.07
CA ARG A 434 4.84 -3.11 8.81
C ARG A 434 4.63 -1.74 8.16
N LEU A 435 4.70 -1.66 6.83
CA LEU A 435 4.43 -0.40 6.11
C LEU A 435 2.97 0.01 6.21
N ALA A 436 2.01 -0.91 6.16
CA ALA A 436 0.61 -0.59 6.42
C ALA A 436 0.43 0.05 7.81
N ALA A 437 1.13 -0.47 8.82
CA ALA A 437 1.09 0.06 10.19
C ALA A 437 1.79 1.42 10.30
N LEU A 438 2.91 1.61 9.60
CA LEU A 438 3.63 2.89 9.55
C LEU A 438 2.78 3.99 8.90
N MET A 439 2.11 3.67 7.79
CA MET A 439 1.20 4.58 7.08
C MET A 439 -0.17 4.75 7.77
N ASN A 440 -0.47 3.91 8.76
CA ASN A 440 -1.76 3.88 9.47
C ASN A 440 -2.96 3.72 8.51
N ILE A 441 -2.91 2.70 7.65
CA ILE A 441 -3.94 2.43 6.62
C ILE A 441 -4.78 1.20 6.94
N PRO A 442 -6.08 1.17 6.59
CA PRO A 442 -7.03 0.14 7.00
C PRO A 442 -6.98 -1.12 6.13
N VAL A 443 -5.94 -1.92 6.30
CA VAL A 443 -5.80 -3.23 5.64
C VAL A 443 -6.15 -4.35 6.61
N ILE A 444 -6.90 -5.35 6.15
CA ILE A 444 -7.33 -6.49 7.00
C ILE A 444 -6.61 -7.76 6.55
N TYR A 445 -5.84 -8.35 7.45
CA TYR A 445 -5.12 -9.60 7.24
C TYR A 445 -5.84 -10.74 7.94
N VAL A 446 -6.38 -11.70 7.19
CA VAL A 446 -7.05 -12.90 7.69
C VAL A 446 -6.01 -14.02 7.79
N MET A 447 -5.41 -14.16 8.98
CA MET A 447 -4.32 -15.10 9.22
C MET A 447 -4.85 -16.33 9.97
N THR A 448 -5.07 -17.44 9.22
CA THR A 448 -5.63 -18.66 9.81
C THR A 448 -4.54 -19.64 10.28
N HIS A 449 -4.95 -20.75 10.92
CA HIS A 449 -4.02 -21.76 11.46
C HIS A 449 -3.08 -21.12 12.52
N ASP A 450 -3.69 -20.49 13.52
CA ASP A 450 -3.08 -19.52 14.45
C ASP A 450 -2.24 -20.11 15.58
N SER A 451 -2.17 -21.44 15.69
CA SER A 451 -1.44 -22.10 16.78
C SER A 451 -0.93 -23.49 16.40
N ILE A 452 -0.14 -24.09 17.28
CA ILE A 452 0.31 -25.49 17.17
C ILE A 452 -0.87 -26.47 17.13
N GLY A 453 -2.07 -26.07 17.57
CA GLY A 453 -3.31 -26.84 17.52
C GLY A 453 -3.89 -27.04 16.12
N LEU A 454 -3.28 -26.51 15.06
CA LEU A 454 -3.68 -26.76 13.68
C LEU A 454 -3.55 -28.25 13.27
N GLY A 455 -2.65 -28.99 13.94
CA GLY A 455 -2.55 -30.45 13.82
C GLY A 455 -1.46 -30.94 12.89
N GLU A 456 -1.85 -31.76 11.91
CA GLU A 456 -1.01 -32.63 11.10
C GLU A 456 -0.05 -31.94 10.12
N ASP A 457 -0.20 -30.64 9.84
CA ASP A 457 0.67 -29.93 8.89
C ASP A 457 2.12 -29.77 9.37
N GLY A 458 2.34 -29.95 10.68
CA GLY A 458 3.67 -30.03 11.26
C GLY A 458 4.37 -28.69 11.51
N PRO A 459 5.63 -28.74 11.98
CA PRO A 459 6.35 -27.57 12.51
C PRO A 459 6.51 -26.40 11.54
N THR A 460 6.60 -26.65 10.23
CA THR A 460 6.73 -25.59 9.20
C THR A 460 5.47 -24.74 9.06
N HIS A 461 4.34 -25.21 9.57
CA HIS A 461 3.04 -24.54 9.50
C HIS A 461 2.52 -24.12 10.88
N GLN A 462 3.12 -24.59 11.96
CA GLN A 462 2.73 -24.35 13.34
C GLN A 462 3.38 -23.08 13.89
N PRO A 463 2.65 -21.94 13.99
CA PRO A 463 3.22 -20.69 14.47
C PRO A 463 3.51 -20.76 15.97
N VAL A 464 4.63 -20.20 16.41
CA VAL A 464 5.02 -20.08 17.82
C VAL A 464 5.22 -18.62 18.19
N GLU A 465 6.19 -17.93 17.55
CA GLU A 465 6.58 -16.55 17.85
C GLU A 465 5.76 -15.49 17.10
N HIS A 466 4.97 -15.86 16.10
CA HIS A 466 4.34 -14.96 15.14
C HIS A 466 3.41 -13.93 15.78
N LEU A 467 2.58 -14.34 16.78
CA LEU A 467 1.71 -13.40 17.48
C LEU A 467 2.51 -12.35 18.25
N ALA A 468 3.57 -12.75 18.96
CA ALA A 468 4.42 -11.82 19.69
C ALA A 468 5.15 -10.87 18.72
N ALA A 469 5.66 -11.41 17.61
CA ALA A 469 6.35 -10.66 16.57
C ALA A 469 5.43 -9.63 15.88
N LEU A 470 4.19 -9.98 15.58
CA LEU A 470 3.22 -9.06 14.99
C LEU A 470 2.76 -7.99 16.01
N ARG A 471 2.53 -8.38 17.28
CA ARG A 471 2.18 -7.45 18.36
C ARG A 471 3.27 -6.43 18.69
N ALA A 472 4.53 -6.71 18.33
CA ALA A 472 5.63 -5.77 18.48
C ALA A 472 5.63 -4.65 17.42
N ILE A 473 4.84 -4.74 16.34
CA ILE A 473 4.74 -3.71 15.31
C ILE A 473 3.82 -2.59 15.83
N PRO A 474 4.32 -1.34 15.99
CA PRO A 474 3.48 -0.21 16.38
C PRO A 474 2.31 0.01 15.41
N ASN A 475 1.16 0.44 15.92
CA ASN A 475 -0.08 0.70 15.18
C ASN A 475 -0.74 -0.52 14.51
N LEU A 476 -0.19 -1.71 14.62
CA LEU A 476 -0.82 -2.94 14.14
C LEU A 476 -1.76 -3.49 15.22
N LYS A 477 -3.04 -3.68 14.87
CA LYS A 477 -3.98 -4.42 15.72
C LYS A 477 -3.85 -5.92 15.43
N VAL A 478 -3.67 -6.71 16.48
CA VAL A 478 -3.62 -8.18 16.38
C VAL A 478 -4.70 -8.75 17.29
N ILE A 479 -5.78 -9.25 16.68
CA ILE A 479 -6.95 -9.76 17.38
C ILE A 479 -7.02 -11.27 17.17
N ARG A 480 -7.16 -12.02 18.25
CA ARG A 480 -7.26 -13.48 18.24
C ARG A 480 -8.56 -13.91 18.92
N PRO A 481 -9.68 -13.96 18.16
CA PRO A 481 -11.00 -14.22 18.71
C PRO A 481 -11.13 -15.67 19.22
N CYS A 482 -11.90 -15.86 20.28
CA CYS A 482 -12.10 -17.16 20.91
C CYS A 482 -13.37 -17.88 20.45
N ASP A 483 -14.28 -17.20 19.77
CA ASP A 483 -15.55 -17.77 19.34
C ASP A 483 -16.21 -16.99 18.18
N MET A 484 -17.42 -17.41 17.80
CA MET A 484 -18.22 -16.79 16.76
C MET A 484 -18.49 -15.29 17.04
N ILE A 485 -18.80 -14.94 18.29
CA ILE A 485 -19.16 -13.58 18.70
C ILE A 485 -17.95 -12.66 18.62
N GLU A 486 -16.81 -13.07 19.19
CA GLU A 486 -15.59 -12.28 19.09
C GLU A 486 -15.10 -12.15 17.64
N THR A 487 -15.38 -13.14 16.79
CA THR A 487 -14.97 -13.09 15.38
C THR A 487 -15.70 -11.99 14.62
N ILE A 488 -17.03 -11.88 14.74
CA ILE A 488 -17.78 -10.77 14.09
C ILE A 488 -17.44 -9.43 14.72
N GLU A 489 -17.22 -9.36 16.03
CA GLU A 489 -16.77 -8.15 16.72
C GLU A 489 -15.38 -7.70 16.25
N SER A 490 -14.50 -8.65 15.94
CA SER A 490 -13.17 -8.37 15.38
C SER A 490 -13.25 -7.79 13.98
N TRP A 491 -14.16 -8.30 13.14
CA TRP A 491 -14.45 -7.73 11.82
C TRP A 491 -15.02 -6.32 11.93
N GLU A 492 -15.95 -6.06 12.86
CA GLU A 492 -16.48 -4.72 13.11
C GLU A 492 -15.37 -3.71 13.44
N ILE A 493 -14.44 -4.09 14.34
CA ILE A 493 -13.27 -3.26 14.67
C ILE A 493 -12.39 -3.02 13.44
N ALA A 494 -12.08 -4.08 12.69
CA ALA A 494 -11.21 -4.01 11.52
C ALA A 494 -11.78 -3.08 10.42
N LEU A 495 -13.10 -3.04 10.29
CA LEU A 495 -13.80 -2.22 9.30
C LEU A 495 -13.93 -0.74 9.69
N GLU A 496 -13.91 -0.41 10.98
CA GLU A 496 -14.07 0.96 11.46
C GLU A 496 -12.74 1.64 11.84
N THR A 497 -11.65 0.88 11.89
CA THR A 497 -10.33 1.44 12.22
C THR A 497 -9.60 1.98 11.00
N LYS A 498 -8.76 2.99 11.22
CA LYS A 498 -7.83 3.51 10.19
C LYS A 498 -6.50 2.75 10.16
N SER A 499 -6.22 1.92 11.15
CA SER A 499 -4.97 1.15 11.24
C SER A 499 -5.15 -0.28 10.74
N PRO A 500 -4.08 -0.95 10.29
CA PRO A 500 -4.19 -2.32 9.83
C PRO A 500 -4.53 -3.29 10.97
N THR A 501 -5.26 -4.34 10.62
CA THR A 501 -5.71 -5.34 11.58
C THR A 501 -5.38 -6.75 11.11
N VAL A 502 -4.75 -7.55 11.97
CA VAL A 502 -4.56 -8.98 11.81
C VAL A 502 -5.63 -9.72 12.61
N LEU A 503 -6.40 -10.55 11.94
CA LEU A 503 -7.33 -11.52 12.54
C LEU A 503 -6.64 -12.88 12.58
N ALA A 504 -6.18 -13.29 13.75
CA ALA A 504 -5.52 -14.60 13.95
C ALA A 504 -6.59 -15.64 14.29
N LEU A 505 -6.85 -16.59 13.35
CA LEU A 505 -8.02 -17.44 13.38
C LEU A 505 -7.66 -18.93 13.50
N THR A 506 -8.42 -19.67 14.31
CA THR A 506 -8.17 -21.10 14.55
C THR A 506 -8.64 -21.99 13.41
N ARG A 507 -8.03 -23.18 13.32
CA ARG A 507 -8.54 -24.34 12.57
C ARG A 507 -9.46 -25.21 13.45
N GLN A 508 -9.27 -25.22 14.77
CA GLN A 508 -10.04 -26.02 15.72
C GLN A 508 -11.45 -25.42 15.92
N GLY A 509 -12.46 -26.28 16.07
CA GLY A 509 -13.81 -25.87 16.45
C GLY A 509 -13.90 -25.47 17.92
N LEU A 510 -14.44 -24.29 18.18
CA LEU A 510 -14.56 -23.68 19.52
C LEU A 510 -16.03 -23.45 19.88
N PRO A 511 -16.42 -23.57 21.15
CA PRO A 511 -17.78 -23.27 21.60
C PRO A 511 -18.01 -21.76 21.62
N THR A 512 -19.24 -21.34 21.42
CA THR A 512 -19.64 -19.95 21.61
C THR A 512 -20.00 -19.71 23.09
N PHE A 513 -19.35 -18.75 23.73
CA PHE A 513 -19.62 -18.40 25.11
C PHE A 513 -20.78 -17.38 25.19
N LYS A 514 -21.68 -17.56 26.17
CA LYS A 514 -22.76 -16.58 26.43
C LYS A 514 -22.20 -15.28 26.96
N ARG A 515 -22.82 -14.17 26.54
CA ARG A 515 -22.51 -12.80 26.98
C ARG A 515 -23.70 -12.22 27.74
N GLU A 516 -23.44 -11.27 28.63
CA GLU A 516 -24.49 -10.52 29.35
C GLU A 516 -25.28 -9.61 28.41
N SER A 517 -24.64 -9.07 27.38
CA SER A 517 -25.25 -8.21 26.37
C SER A 517 -24.57 -8.42 25.02
N TYR A 518 -25.33 -8.27 23.95
CA TYR A 518 -24.86 -8.37 22.55
C TYR A 518 -24.83 -7.01 21.83
N ASP A 519 -25.30 -5.95 22.47
CA ASP A 519 -25.40 -4.61 21.88
C ASP A 519 -24.04 -3.87 21.84
N LYS A 520 -23.06 -4.36 22.62
CA LYS A 520 -21.72 -3.77 22.71
C LYS A 520 -20.69 -4.70 22.06
N ASN A 521 -19.68 -4.10 21.48
CA ASN A 521 -18.49 -4.82 21.03
C ASN A 521 -17.54 -4.99 22.23
N MET A 522 -17.41 -6.22 22.72
CA MET A 522 -16.58 -6.50 23.92
C MET A 522 -15.10 -6.60 23.58
N VAL A 523 -14.74 -6.99 22.36
CA VAL A 523 -13.35 -7.06 21.89
C VAL A 523 -12.68 -5.68 21.91
N ASN A 524 -13.43 -4.61 21.73
CA ASN A 524 -12.94 -3.22 21.85
C ASN A 524 -12.31 -2.89 23.22
N LYS A 525 -12.60 -3.67 24.26
CA LYS A 525 -11.97 -3.49 25.58
C LYS A 525 -10.53 -4.04 25.65
N GLY A 526 -10.11 -4.79 24.62
CA GLY A 526 -8.82 -5.51 24.59
C GLY A 526 -8.81 -6.74 25.48
N ALA A 527 -9.33 -6.65 26.70
CA ALA A 527 -9.54 -7.78 27.62
C ALA A 527 -10.81 -7.54 28.45
N TYR A 528 -11.54 -8.60 28.74
CA TYR A 528 -12.75 -8.55 29.56
C TYR A 528 -13.01 -9.90 30.23
N VAL A 529 -13.83 -9.92 31.25
CA VAL A 529 -14.19 -11.13 32.00
C VAL A 529 -15.25 -11.91 31.22
N ILE A 530 -14.93 -13.14 30.81
CA ILE A 530 -15.87 -14.04 30.14
C ILE A 530 -16.55 -14.98 31.15
N LYS A 531 -15.84 -15.31 32.25
CA LYS A 531 -16.34 -16.11 33.35
C LYS A 531 -15.93 -15.47 34.67
N ASN A 532 -16.91 -15.01 35.43
CA ASN A 532 -16.69 -14.45 36.76
C ASN A 532 -17.03 -15.49 37.85
N ASN A 533 -16.14 -15.67 38.80
CA ASN A 533 -16.41 -16.31 40.06
C ASN A 533 -16.19 -15.26 41.16
N PHE A 534 -17.22 -14.98 41.96
CA PHE A 534 -17.07 -14.13 43.11
C PHE A 534 -16.08 -14.81 44.10
N ASP A 535 -15.28 -14.05 44.79
CA ASP A 535 -14.22 -14.54 45.68
C ASP A 535 -13.15 -15.39 44.97
N TYR A 536 -12.71 -14.91 43.77
CA TYR A 536 -11.68 -15.59 43.01
C TYR A 536 -10.29 -15.50 43.64
N HIS A 537 -9.57 -16.63 43.63
CA HIS A 537 -8.19 -16.73 44.13
C HIS A 537 -7.16 -16.22 43.13
N ALA A 538 -7.45 -16.35 41.80
CA ALA A 538 -6.60 -15.92 40.75
C ALA A 538 -7.39 -15.61 39.44
N SER A 539 -6.76 -14.88 38.50
CA SER A 539 -7.29 -14.63 37.17
C SER A 539 -6.45 -15.34 36.12
N ILE A 540 -7.11 -15.94 35.12
CA ILE A 540 -6.48 -16.52 33.96
C ILE A 540 -6.74 -15.57 32.78
N PHE A 541 -5.68 -15.21 32.03
CA PHE A 541 -5.77 -14.48 30.78
C PHE A 541 -5.54 -15.45 29.63
N ALA A 542 -6.46 -15.48 28.69
CA ALA A 542 -6.38 -16.34 27.51
C ALA A 542 -6.92 -15.62 26.26
N SER A 543 -6.57 -16.08 25.08
CA SER A 543 -7.11 -15.61 23.79
C SER A 543 -7.24 -16.77 22.82
N GLY A 544 -8.14 -16.66 21.83
CA GLY A 544 -8.34 -17.70 20.82
C GLY A 544 -8.74 -19.05 21.44
N SER A 545 -8.18 -20.14 20.91
CA SER A 545 -8.49 -21.52 21.33
C SER A 545 -8.19 -21.82 22.80
N GLU A 546 -7.31 -21.09 23.44
CA GLU A 546 -6.93 -21.35 24.84
C GLU A 546 -7.99 -20.82 25.84
N VAL A 547 -8.98 -20.02 25.39
CA VAL A 547 -10.08 -19.56 26.26
C VAL A 547 -10.96 -20.73 26.69
N GLU A 548 -11.27 -21.69 25.78
CA GLU A 548 -12.00 -22.91 26.13
C GLU A 548 -11.25 -23.68 27.23
N ILE A 549 -9.94 -23.88 27.07
CA ILE A 549 -9.10 -24.58 28.03
C ILE A 549 -9.10 -23.87 29.40
N ALA A 550 -9.01 -22.54 29.40
CA ALA A 550 -9.03 -21.73 30.62
C ALA A 550 -10.38 -21.84 31.36
N VAL A 551 -11.49 -21.83 30.64
CA VAL A 551 -12.84 -21.98 31.19
C VAL A 551 -13.04 -23.39 31.75
N GLU A 552 -12.60 -24.42 31.05
CA GLU A 552 -12.67 -25.80 31.54
C GLU A 552 -11.79 -26.02 32.78
N ALA A 553 -10.57 -25.48 32.77
CA ALA A 553 -9.68 -25.52 33.95
C ALA A 553 -10.33 -24.84 35.17
N SER A 554 -10.95 -23.66 34.96
CA SER A 554 -11.69 -22.94 36.00
C SER A 554 -12.87 -23.79 36.56
N ASN A 555 -13.59 -24.55 35.70
CA ASN A 555 -14.66 -25.44 36.16
C ASN A 555 -14.11 -26.57 37.04
N LYS A 556 -13.07 -27.26 36.60
CA LYS A 556 -12.45 -28.39 37.34
C LYS A 556 -11.83 -27.95 38.66
N LEU A 557 -11.25 -26.76 38.72
CA LEU A 557 -10.66 -26.22 39.94
C LEU A 557 -11.73 -25.77 40.97
N LYS A 558 -12.88 -25.31 40.48
CA LYS A 558 -14.02 -24.97 41.35
C LYS A 558 -14.49 -26.17 42.14
N GLU A 559 -14.46 -27.39 41.59
CA GLU A 559 -14.78 -28.63 42.29
C GLU A 559 -13.81 -28.89 43.46
N LYS A 560 -12.64 -28.29 43.43
CA LYS A 560 -11.61 -28.34 44.49
C LYS A 560 -11.62 -27.09 45.39
N ASN A 561 -12.69 -26.30 45.34
CA ASN A 561 -12.83 -25.02 46.06
C ASN A 561 -11.78 -23.96 45.67
N ILE A 562 -11.23 -24.04 44.48
CA ILE A 562 -10.33 -23.03 43.91
C ILE A 562 -11.11 -22.24 42.85
N ASN A 563 -11.48 -21.02 43.18
CA ASN A 563 -12.24 -20.13 42.32
C ASN A 563 -11.28 -19.35 41.40
N LEU A 564 -11.48 -19.43 40.08
CA LEU A 564 -10.73 -18.66 39.10
C LEU A 564 -11.67 -17.77 38.29
N ARG A 565 -11.19 -16.57 37.98
CA ARG A 565 -11.79 -15.67 37.02
C ARG A 565 -11.08 -15.84 35.66
N VAL A 566 -11.82 -15.93 34.57
CA VAL A 566 -11.28 -16.02 33.22
C VAL A 566 -11.67 -14.80 32.41
#